data_3a9e71277e09c3be5ab3c8bedb397273
#
_entry.id   3a9e71277e09c3be5ab3c8bedb397273
#
_cell.length_a   1.000
_cell.length_b   1.000
_cell.length_c   1.000
_cell.angle_alpha   90.00
_cell.angle_beta   90.00
_cell.angle_gamma   90.00
#
_symmetry.space_group_name_H-M   'P 1'
#
loop_
_entity.id
_entity.type
_entity.pdbx_description
1 polymer ?
#
loop_
_entity_poly.entity_id
_entity_poly.type
_entity_poly.pdbx_seq_one_letter_code
_entity_poly.pdbx_strand_id
1 'polypeptide(L)'
;MEKIFLIGVVCVILISIAVVDARKKKIPNILLGILFFCAVLSGFIFPEISWPDRIAGGILVSVVFLTVIWIRPGAFGAGDVKLMAISGLMLGVGRNLTAFGFATALAALYCLPGILRRDRKKESEIAFGPFLCVGILLSIFWGKAFIRWYIS
;
A
#
# COMPACT_ATOMS: atom_id res chain seq x y z
N MET A 1 10.00 22.77 2.36
CA MET A 1 8.73 22.80 3.13
C MET A 1 7.64 22.02 2.44
N GLU A 2 7.46 22.17 1.15
CA GLU A 2 6.41 21.45 0.36
C GLU A 2 6.47 19.92 0.48
N LYS A 3 7.67 19.34 0.44
CA LYS A 3 7.88 17.89 0.56
C LYS A 3 7.36 17.35 1.91
N ILE A 4 7.66 18.04 3.00
CA ILE A 4 7.26 17.63 4.35
C ILE A 4 5.75 17.79 4.51
N PHE A 5 5.19 18.86 3.98
CA PHE A 5 3.75 19.11 4.02
C PHE A 5 2.98 18.01 3.26
N LEU A 6 3.40 17.68 2.02
CA LEU A 6 2.77 16.63 1.23
C LEU A 6 2.84 15.27 1.94
N ILE A 7 4.01 14.91 2.50
CA ILE A 7 4.17 13.66 3.26
C ILE A 7 3.22 13.64 4.46
N GLY A 8 3.10 14.76 5.20
CA GLY A 8 2.18 14.88 6.32
C GLY A 8 0.72 14.65 5.93
N VAL A 9 0.28 15.26 4.83
CA VAL A 9 -1.07 15.06 4.28
C VAL A 9 -1.31 13.61 3.89
N VAL A 10 -0.36 12.99 3.19
CA VAL A 10 -0.43 11.58 2.79
C VAL A 10 -0.51 10.66 4.02
N CYS A 11 0.27 10.92 5.07
CA CYS A 11 0.22 10.14 6.31
C CYS A 11 -1.18 10.21 6.95
N VAL A 12 -1.79 11.40 7.04
CA VAL A 12 -3.13 11.55 7.59
C VAL A 12 -4.18 10.79 6.77
N ILE A 13 -4.08 10.85 5.44
CA ILE A 13 -4.99 10.12 4.54
C ILE A 13 -4.82 8.61 4.72
N LEU A 14 -3.60 8.10 4.75
CA LEU A 14 -3.32 6.67 4.93
C LEU A 14 -3.81 6.16 6.29
N ILE A 15 -3.62 6.92 7.36
CA ILE A 15 -4.16 6.59 8.68
C ILE A 15 -5.69 6.57 8.64
N SER A 16 -6.31 7.55 8.00
CA SER A 16 -7.77 7.61 7.84
C SER A 16 -8.30 6.39 7.07
N ILE A 17 -7.64 6.00 5.97
CA ILE A 17 -7.97 4.80 5.20
C ILE A 17 -7.84 3.56 6.09
N ALA A 18 -6.73 3.42 6.82
CA ALA A 18 -6.49 2.28 7.70
C ALA A 18 -7.58 2.12 8.76
N VAL A 19 -7.98 3.22 9.42
CA VAL A 19 -9.03 3.21 10.45
C VAL A 19 -10.39 2.86 9.86
N VAL A 20 -10.75 3.44 8.70
CA VAL A 20 -12.04 3.17 8.07
C VAL A 20 -12.10 1.73 7.55
N ASP A 21 -11.03 1.24 6.93
CA ASP A 21 -10.98 -0.12 6.42
C ASP A 21 -10.99 -1.16 7.53
N ALA A 22 -10.29 -0.92 8.64
CA ALA A 22 -10.34 -1.77 9.83
C ALA A 22 -11.75 -1.91 10.42
N ARG A 23 -12.56 -0.85 10.32
CA ARG A 23 -13.94 -0.84 10.86
C ARG A 23 -14.98 -1.34 9.87
N LYS A 24 -14.90 -0.90 8.61
CA LYS A 24 -15.93 -1.12 7.59
C LYS A 24 -15.55 -2.17 6.55
N LYS A 25 -14.29 -2.63 6.54
CA LYS A 25 -13.71 -3.55 5.53
C LYS A 25 -13.95 -3.05 4.09
N LYS A 26 -13.96 -1.73 3.92
CA LYS A 26 -14.12 -1.05 2.63
C LYS A 26 -13.34 0.25 2.64
N ILE A 27 -12.51 0.44 1.61
CA ILE A 27 -11.76 1.67 1.42
C ILE A 27 -12.66 2.69 0.71
N PRO A 28 -12.91 3.88 1.29
CA PRO A 28 -13.72 4.91 0.67
C PRO A 28 -13.05 5.45 -0.60
N ASN A 29 -13.78 5.48 -1.71
CA ASN A 29 -13.25 6.00 -2.98
C ASN A 29 -12.88 7.49 -2.90
N ILE A 30 -13.51 8.26 -2.00
CA ILE A 30 -13.19 9.67 -1.76
C ILE A 30 -11.76 9.82 -1.25
N LEU A 31 -11.35 9.03 -0.25
CA LEU A 31 -9.99 9.05 0.28
C LEU A 31 -8.95 8.60 -0.76
N LEU A 32 -9.31 7.61 -1.58
CA LEU A 32 -8.48 7.18 -2.71
C LEU A 32 -8.34 8.29 -3.76
N GLY A 33 -9.40 9.06 -4.04
CA GLY A 33 -9.36 10.20 -4.95
C GLY A 33 -8.43 11.30 -4.45
N ILE A 34 -8.51 11.64 -3.16
CA ILE A 34 -7.60 12.62 -2.54
C ILE A 34 -6.16 12.13 -2.58
N LEU A 35 -5.93 10.85 -2.26
CA LEU A 35 -4.61 10.23 -2.31
C LEU A 35 -4.05 10.22 -3.74
N PHE A 36 -4.89 9.97 -4.75
CA PHE A 36 -4.51 10.03 -6.15
C PHE A 36 -4.04 11.44 -6.55
N PHE A 37 -4.77 12.46 -6.14
CA PHE A 37 -4.36 13.84 -6.36
C PHE A 37 -3.00 14.15 -5.71
N CYS A 38 -2.78 13.70 -4.48
CA CYS A 38 -1.48 13.80 -3.80
C CYS A 38 -0.38 13.04 -4.56
N ALA A 39 -0.69 11.87 -5.14
CA ALA A 39 0.25 11.09 -5.93
C ALA A 39 0.68 11.83 -7.21
N VAL A 40 -0.26 12.47 -7.90
CA VAL A 40 0.05 13.31 -9.08
C VAL A 40 0.91 14.52 -8.68
N LEU A 41 0.53 15.23 -7.60
CA LEU A 41 1.33 16.35 -7.08
C LEU A 41 2.75 15.90 -6.70
N SER A 42 2.89 14.70 -6.14
CA SER A 42 4.22 14.16 -5.80
C SER A 42 5.13 14.02 -7.02
N GLY A 43 4.57 13.83 -8.21
CA GLY A 43 5.31 13.77 -9.48
C GLY A 43 6.05 15.07 -9.80
N PHE A 44 5.48 16.19 -9.44
CA PHE A 44 6.09 17.51 -9.64
C PHE A 44 7.04 17.89 -8.49
N ILE A 45 6.73 17.49 -7.25
CA ILE A 45 7.51 17.84 -6.05
C ILE A 45 8.76 16.94 -5.90
N PHE A 46 8.68 15.68 -6.35
CA PHE A 46 9.76 14.71 -6.29
C PHE A 46 10.23 14.30 -7.68
N PRO A 47 11.00 15.13 -8.40
CA PRO A 47 11.46 14.83 -9.76
C PRO A 47 12.51 13.68 -9.79
N GLU A 48 12.98 13.24 -8.63
CA GLU A 48 13.93 12.12 -8.48
C GLU A 48 13.38 10.79 -9.01
N ILE A 49 12.05 10.64 -9.08
CA ILE A 49 11.37 9.44 -9.57
C ILE A 49 10.75 9.78 -10.93
N SER A 50 11.21 9.12 -11.98
CA SER A 50 10.70 9.35 -13.33
C SER A 50 9.24 8.92 -13.47
N TRP A 51 8.50 9.57 -14.37
CA TRP A 51 7.10 9.22 -14.67
C TRP A 51 6.92 7.76 -15.12
N PRO A 52 7.77 7.20 -16.00
CA PRO A 52 7.69 5.78 -16.35
C PRO A 52 7.80 4.84 -15.16
N ASP A 53 8.72 5.14 -14.22
CA ASP A 53 8.89 4.34 -12.99
C ASP A 53 7.67 4.41 -12.08
N ARG A 54 7.02 5.57 -11.98
CA ARG A 54 5.78 5.75 -11.23
C ARG A 54 4.64 4.92 -11.80
N ILE A 55 4.44 5.00 -13.12
CA ILE A 55 3.40 4.26 -13.83
C ILE A 55 3.66 2.76 -13.73
N ALA A 56 4.90 2.33 -13.97
CA ALA A 56 5.30 0.94 -13.83
C ALA A 56 5.08 0.43 -12.38
N GLY A 57 5.39 1.25 -11.37
CA GLY A 57 5.16 0.94 -9.96
C GLY A 57 3.70 0.70 -9.62
N GLY A 58 2.80 1.53 -10.18
CA GLY A 58 1.36 1.35 -10.02
C GLY A 58 0.84 0.09 -10.71
N ILE A 59 1.26 -0.15 -11.95
CA ILE A 59 0.81 -1.29 -12.75
C ILE A 59 1.33 -2.61 -12.17
N LEU A 60 2.63 -2.71 -11.88
CA LEU A 60 3.28 -3.97 -11.50
C LEU A 60 2.60 -4.61 -10.28
N VAL A 61 2.44 -3.86 -9.21
CA VAL A 61 1.84 -4.38 -7.99
C VAL A 61 0.35 -4.63 -8.17
N SER A 62 -0.35 -3.79 -8.93
CA SER A 62 -1.77 -3.99 -9.24
C SER A 62 -2.00 -5.28 -10.04
N VAL A 63 -1.13 -5.59 -11.00
CA VAL A 63 -1.20 -6.85 -11.75
C VAL A 63 -1.01 -8.06 -10.84
N VAL A 64 -0.09 -8.00 -9.87
CA VAL A 64 0.08 -9.07 -8.87
C VAL A 64 -1.22 -9.27 -8.08
N PHE A 65 -1.85 -8.20 -7.59
CA PHE A 65 -3.13 -8.29 -6.88
C PHE A 65 -4.25 -8.86 -7.75
N LEU A 66 -4.37 -8.38 -8.99
CA LEU A 66 -5.38 -8.86 -9.93
C LEU A 66 -5.18 -10.35 -10.26
N THR A 67 -3.93 -10.78 -10.41
CA THR A 67 -3.61 -12.20 -10.63
C THR A 67 -4.05 -13.06 -9.45
N VAL A 68 -3.78 -12.61 -8.22
CA VAL A 68 -4.20 -13.33 -7.02
C VAL A 68 -5.73 -13.35 -6.90
N ILE A 69 -6.42 -12.24 -7.18
CA ILE A 69 -7.89 -12.18 -7.20
C ILE A 69 -8.47 -13.12 -8.26
N TRP A 70 -7.83 -13.22 -9.42
CA TRP A 70 -8.26 -14.12 -10.49
C TRP A 70 -8.12 -15.60 -10.11
N ILE A 71 -7.03 -15.97 -9.43
CA ILE A 71 -6.79 -17.34 -8.95
C ILE A 71 -7.72 -17.66 -7.76
N ARG A 72 -7.91 -16.70 -6.85
CA ARG A 72 -8.70 -16.86 -5.63
C ARG A 72 -9.64 -15.66 -5.44
N PRO A 73 -10.84 -15.69 -6.02
CA PRO A 73 -11.82 -14.63 -5.87
C PRO A 73 -12.12 -14.34 -4.38
N GLY A 74 -12.09 -13.06 -4.00
CA GLY A 74 -12.32 -12.64 -2.62
C GLY A 74 -11.07 -12.59 -1.73
N ALA A 75 -9.87 -12.91 -2.25
CA ALA A 75 -8.63 -12.80 -1.48
C ALA A 75 -8.29 -11.35 -1.08
N PHE A 76 -8.56 -10.40 -1.97
CA PHE A 76 -8.33 -8.97 -1.75
C PHE A 76 -9.52 -8.14 -2.23
N GLY A 77 -9.71 -6.97 -1.62
CA GLY A 77 -10.71 -6.00 -2.06
C GLY A 77 -10.24 -5.19 -3.28
N ALA A 78 -11.19 -4.77 -4.12
CA ALA A 78 -10.89 -3.85 -5.22
C ALA A 78 -10.29 -2.52 -4.73
N GLY A 79 -10.56 -2.13 -3.49
CA GLY A 79 -9.97 -0.97 -2.84
C GLY A 79 -8.47 -1.11 -2.62
N ASP A 80 -7.99 -2.32 -2.26
CA ASP A 80 -6.58 -2.60 -2.04
C ASP A 80 -5.78 -2.47 -3.34
N VAL A 81 -6.34 -2.97 -4.45
CA VAL A 81 -5.73 -2.82 -5.79
C VAL A 81 -5.57 -1.34 -6.16
N LYS A 82 -6.63 -0.55 -5.96
CA LYS A 82 -6.60 0.89 -6.23
C LYS A 82 -5.59 1.62 -5.34
N LEU A 83 -5.55 1.26 -4.05
CA LEU A 83 -4.62 1.84 -3.09
C LEU A 83 -3.16 1.59 -3.52
N MET A 84 -2.83 0.36 -3.92
CA MET A 84 -1.49 0.01 -4.37
C MET A 84 -1.13 0.60 -5.73
N ALA A 85 -2.10 0.77 -6.64
CA ALA A 85 -1.88 1.49 -7.89
C ALA A 85 -1.50 2.95 -7.62
N ILE A 86 -2.24 3.63 -6.74
CA ILE A 86 -2.00 5.02 -6.37
C ILE A 86 -0.67 5.18 -5.63
N SER A 87 -0.36 4.27 -4.70
CA SER A 87 0.93 4.30 -3.99
C SER A 87 2.11 4.07 -4.94
N GLY A 88 1.95 3.25 -5.97
CA GLY A 88 2.95 3.07 -7.01
C GLY A 88 3.22 4.33 -7.82
N LEU A 89 2.17 5.08 -8.18
CA LEU A 89 2.31 6.39 -8.81
C LEU A 89 3.06 7.39 -7.93
N MET A 90 2.93 7.27 -6.61
CA MET A 90 3.61 8.15 -5.67
C MET A 90 5.07 7.73 -5.41
N LEU A 91 5.33 6.44 -5.25
CA LEU A 91 6.58 5.90 -4.74
C LEU A 91 7.53 5.36 -5.83
N GLY A 92 7.00 4.99 -7.01
CA GLY A 92 7.73 4.24 -8.05
C GLY A 92 7.82 2.75 -7.73
N VAL A 93 8.42 1.96 -8.65
CA VAL A 93 8.47 0.49 -8.58
C VAL A 93 9.14 -0.01 -7.31
N GLY A 94 10.38 0.41 -7.05
CA GLY A 94 11.17 -0.16 -5.95
C GLY A 94 10.53 0.02 -4.59
N ARG A 95 10.09 1.25 -4.28
CA ARG A 95 9.47 1.55 -2.99
C ARG A 95 8.06 0.96 -2.88
N ASN A 96 7.31 0.85 -3.98
CA ASN A 96 5.99 0.23 -3.94
C ASN A 96 6.08 -1.28 -3.68
N LEU A 97 7.10 -1.95 -4.25
CA LEU A 97 7.39 -3.35 -3.94
C LEU A 97 7.81 -3.53 -2.47
N THR A 98 8.64 -2.63 -1.92
CA THR A 98 8.99 -2.70 -0.49
C THR A 98 7.79 -2.44 0.40
N ALA A 99 6.89 -1.52 0.03
CA ALA A 99 5.63 -1.28 0.75
C ALA A 99 4.76 -2.54 0.78
N PHE A 100 4.61 -3.21 -0.36
CA PHE A 100 3.88 -4.46 -0.47
C PHE A 100 4.54 -5.58 0.36
N GLY A 101 5.88 -5.69 0.33
CA GLY A 101 6.63 -6.65 1.14
C GLY A 101 6.42 -6.44 2.64
N PHE A 102 6.52 -5.19 3.13
CA PHE A 102 6.24 -4.87 4.53
C PHE A 102 4.79 -5.17 4.92
N ALA A 103 3.83 -4.79 4.07
CA ALA A 103 2.42 -5.07 4.31
C ALA A 103 2.14 -6.57 4.43
N THR A 104 2.71 -7.36 3.52
CA THR A 104 2.55 -8.82 3.51
C THR A 104 3.22 -9.47 4.72
N ALA A 105 4.42 -9.03 5.09
CA ALA A 105 5.11 -9.52 6.29
C ALA A 105 4.32 -9.22 7.57
N LEU A 106 3.80 -8.01 7.73
CA LEU A 106 2.97 -7.63 8.86
C LEU A 106 1.66 -8.42 8.93
N ALA A 107 1.00 -8.59 7.79
CA ALA A 107 -0.21 -9.40 7.71
C ALA A 107 0.06 -10.86 8.06
N ALA A 108 1.16 -11.44 7.57
CA ALA A 108 1.58 -12.80 7.89
C ALA A 108 1.85 -12.97 9.38
N LEU A 109 2.56 -12.03 10.02
CA LEU A 109 2.80 -12.04 11.45
C LEU A 109 1.51 -11.94 12.27
N TYR A 110 0.55 -11.15 11.81
CA TYR A 110 -0.75 -11.02 12.45
C TYR A 110 -1.59 -12.29 12.33
N CYS A 111 -1.54 -12.96 11.17
CA CYS A 111 -2.29 -14.20 10.91
C CYS A 111 -1.69 -15.43 11.58
N LEU A 112 -0.37 -15.43 11.85
CA LEU A 112 0.36 -16.59 12.37
C LEU A 112 -0.25 -17.22 13.62
N PRO A 113 -0.65 -16.48 14.68
CA PRO A 113 -1.30 -17.07 15.85
C PRO A 113 -2.65 -17.71 15.55
N GLY A 114 -3.40 -17.19 14.59
CA GLY A 114 -4.70 -17.74 14.15
C GLY A 114 -4.51 -19.09 13.45
N ILE A 115 -3.54 -19.16 12.54
CA ILE A 115 -3.17 -20.39 11.81
C ILE A 115 -2.71 -21.48 12.77
N LEU A 116 -1.83 -21.14 13.73
CA LEU A 116 -1.32 -22.08 14.73
C LEU A 116 -2.42 -22.63 15.66
N ARG A 117 -3.45 -21.81 15.95
CA ARG A 117 -4.59 -22.21 16.80
C ARG A 117 -5.74 -22.86 16.04
N ARG A 118 -5.61 -23.07 14.71
CA ARG A 118 -6.67 -23.62 13.83
C ARG A 118 -8.02 -22.89 13.92
N ASP A 119 -8.01 -21.60 14.24
CA ASP A 119 -9.22 -20.78 14.35
C ASP A 119 -9.63 -20.23 12.98
N ARG A 120 -10.30 -21.08 12.18
CA ARG A 120 -10.72 -20.75 10.81
C ARG A 120 -11.65 -19.53 10.71
N LYS A 121 -12.31 -19.13 11.79
CA LYS A 121 -13.20 -17.96 11.82
C LYS A 121 -12.44 -16.63 11.72
N LYS A 122 -11.18 -16.56 12.14
CA LYS A 122 -10.37 -15.34 12.06
C LYS A 122 -9.72 -15.12 10.70
N GLU A 123 -9.51 -16.17 9.91
CA GLU A 123 -8.84 -16.06 8.60
C GLU A 123 -9.70 -15.40 7.52
N SER A 124 -11.03 -15.55 7.59
CA SER A 124 -11.94 -15.07 6.54
C SER A 124 -12.34 -13.61 6.66
N GLU A 125 -11.91 -12.90 7.72
CA GLU A 125 -12.41 -11.57 8.04
C GLU A 125 -11.35 -10.46 8.19
N ILE A 126 -10.10 -10.70 7.83
CA ILE A 126 -9.04 -9.72 8.05
C ILE A 126 -9.06 -8.68 6.94
N ALA A 127 -9.25 -7.41 7.32
CA ALA A 127 -9.06 -6.28 6.43
C ALA A 127 -7.56 -6.15 6.11
N PHE A 128 -7.18 -6.25 4.84
CA PHE A 128 -5.78 -6.16 4.41
C PHE A 128 -5.31 -4.71 4.28
N GLY A 129 -6.24 -3.78 4.05
CA GLY A 129 -5.97 -2.36 3.86
C GLY A 129 -5.12 -1.69 4.94
N PRO A 130 -5.36 -1.92 6.25
CA PRO A 130 -4.53 -1.35 7.31
C PRO A 130 -3.06 -1.77 7.20
N PHE A 131 -2.77 -3.01 6.83
CA PHE A 131 -1.41 -3.51 6.63
C PHE A 131 -0.76 -2.85 5.41
N LEU A 132 -1.52 -2.62 4.33
CA LEU A 132 -1.05 -1.87 3.17
C LEU A 132 -0.71 -0.44 3.54
N CYS A 133 -1.56 0.25 4.29
CA CYS A 133 -1.30 1.61 4.73
C CYS A 133 -0.03 1.71 5.57
N VAL A 134 0.17 0.79 6.53
CA VAL A 134 1.39 0.73 7.33
C VAL A 134 2.61 0.41 6.46
N GLY A 135 2.51 -0.53 5.53
CA GLY A 135 3.57 -0.87 4.59
C GLY A 135 3.99 0.32 3.73
N ILE A 136 3.01 1.10 3.23
CA ILE A 136 3.26 2.32 2.45
C ILE A 136 3.97 3.37 3.32
N LEU A 137 3.51 3.58 4.55
CA LEU A 137 4.14 4.50 5.50
C LEU A 137 5.59 4.10 5.79
N LEU A 138 5.84 2.83 6.09
CA LEU A 138 7.18 2.31 6.30
C LEU A 138 8.07 2.53 5.06
N SER A 139 7.54 2.30 3.87
CA SER A 139 8.27 2.51 2.63
C SER A 139 8.57 3.99 2.35
N ILE A 140 7.70 4.91 2.74
CA ILE A 140 7.96 6.36 2.63
C ILE A 140 9.19 6.74 3.44
N PHE A 141 9.30 6.25 4.69
CA PHE A 141 10.37 6.62 5.60
C PHE A 141 11.64 5.78 5.42
N TRP A 142 11.51 4.48 5.26
CA TRP A 142 12.65 3.54 5.23
C TRP A 142 12.88 2.84 3.89
N GLY A 143 11.99 3.00 2.91
CA GLY A 143 12.10 2.28 1.63
C GLY A 143 13.42 2.52 0.90
N LYS A 144 13.95 3.75 0.90
CA LYS A 144 15.28 4.04 0.30
C LYS A 144 16.40 3.31 1.02
N ALA A 145 16.38 3.28 2.34
CA ALA A 145 17.41 2.62 3.16
C ALA A 145 17.37 1.10 2.95
N PHE A 146 16.18 0.53 2.90
CA PHE A 146 15.97 -0.90 2.68
C PHE A 146 16.43 -1.35 1.29
N ILE A 147 16.08 -0.60 0.24
CA ILE A 147 16.51 -0.88 -1.13
C ILE A 147 18.04 -0.80 -1.23
N ARG A 148 18.65 0.21 -0.62
CA ARG A 148 20.11 0.36 -0.60
C ARG A 148 20.79 -0.81 0.10
N TRP A 149 20.25 -1.24 1.24
CA TRP A 149 20.76 -2.40 1.97
C TRP A 149 20.65 -3.70 1.18
N TYR A 150 19.54 -3.88 0.44
CA TYR A 150 19.32 -5.09 -0.37
C TYR A 150 20.21 -5.16 -1.61
N ILE A 151 20.56 -4.02 -2.22
CA ILE A 151 21.39 -3.95 -3.43
C ILE A 151 22.89 -3.87 -3.11
N SER A 152 23.25 -3.53 -1.88
CA SER A 152 24.63 -3.49 -1.41
C SER A 152 25.17 -4.89 -1.11
#